data_79a428ab89e9c1cb0f8cfb69a8a72263
#
_entry.id   79a428ab89e9c1cb0f8cfb69a8a72263
#
_cell.length_a   1.000
_cell.length_b   1.000
_cell.length_c   1.000
_cell.angle_alpha   90.00
_cell.angle_beta   90.00
_cell.angle_gamma   90.00
#
_symmetry.space_group_name_H-M   'P 1'
#
loop_
_entity.id
_entity.type
_entity.pdbx_description
1 polymer ?
#
loop_
_entity_poly.entity_id
_entity_poly.type
_entity_poly.pdbx_seq_one_letter_code
_entity_poly.pdbx_strand_id
1 'polypeptide(L)'
;MSKYHIAACAFVGAGLVGFGLSVSAADAPAASGHQMHHAATKADSKPAATDEELIASAMKAAPKKVGENATIVAPGDKGAMRTLRSGTNGFTCMPDNPETPGPDPMCWDKNAGLWIDAYLNHKTPPAGTVGLMYMLAGGTDASNTDPYAKKPSSQNHWIKTGPHIMIVGADATFYDTYPKSADPDTKTPYVMWAGTPYQHLMAPIH
;
A
#
# COMPACT_ATOMS: atom_id res chain seq x y z
N MET A 1 -8.12 15.71 19.75
CA MET A 1 -8.70 16.04 18.42
C MET A 1 -7.60 16.66 17.60
N SER A 2 -6.84 15.86 16.85
CA SER A 2 -5.74 16.34 16.02
C SER A 2 -6.20 16.31 14.58
N LYS A 3 -6.17 17.48 13.92
CA LYS A 3 -6.58 17.65 12.52
C LYS A 3 -5.39 17.31 11.63
N TYR A 4 -5.48 16.21 10.89
CA TYR A 4 -4.47 15.86 9.89
C TYR A 4 -4.69 16.69 8.62
N HIS A 5 -3.74 17.56 8.29
CA HIS A 5 -3.66 18.25 7.01
C HIS A 5 -2.64 17.52 6.14
N ILE A 6 -3.12 16.87 5.10
CA ILE A 6 -2.27 16.33 4.04
C ILE A 6 -2.03 17.47 3.05
N ALA A 7 -0.79 17.95 2.96
CA ALA A 7 -0.39 18.97 2.01
C ALA A 7 -0.21 18.34 0.62
N ALA A 8 -1.05 18.75 -0.33
CA ALA A 8 -0.87 18.45 -1.74
C ALA A 8 0.21 19.38 -2.33
N CYS A 9 1.29 18.81 -2.84
CA CYS A 9 2.29 19.56 -3.62
C CYS A 9 1.75 19.80 -5.04
N ALA A 10 1.38 21.05 -5.34
CA ALA A 10 1.09 21.52 -6.68
C ALA A 10 2.40 21.89 -7.41
N PHE A 11 2.67 21.25 -8.54
CA PHE A 11 3.74 21.64 -9.45
C PHE A 11 3.25 22.81 -10.32
N VAL A 12 3.93 23.96 -10.19
CA VAL A 12 3.79 25.09 -11.10
C VAL A 12 4.75 24.89 -12.27
N GLY A 13 4.20 24.70 -13.46
CA GLY A 13 4.95 24.66 -14.72
C GLY A 13 5.15 26.06 -15.26
N ALA A 14 6.41 26.47 -15.48
CA ALA A 14 6.78 27.71 -16.12
C ALA A 14 6.63 27.62 -17.64
N GLY A 15 5.95 28.58 -18.24
CA GLY A 15 5.75 28.69 -19.67
C GLY A 15 7.00 29.19 -20.41
N LEU A 16 7.25 28.66 -21.57
CA LEU A 16 8.19 29.18 -22.57
C LEU A 16 7.41 29.77 -23.74
N VAL A 17 7.67 31.04 -24.00
CA VAL A 17 7.18 31.83 -25.14
C VAL A 17 8.02 31.43 -26.35
N GLY A 18 7.39 30.97 -27.42
CA GLY A 18 8.03 30.68 -28.71
C GLY A 18 7.36 31.47 -29.82
N PHE A 19 8.19 32.23 -30.55
CA PHE A 19 7.89 33.13 -31.65
C PHE A 19 7.23 32.46 -32.84
N GLY A 20 6.28 33.16 -33.44
CA GLY A 20 5.61 32.76 -34.66
C GLY A 20 6.44 32.98 -35.91
N LEU A 21 6.22 32.13 -36.93
CA LEU A 21 6.50 32.41 -38.32
C LEU A 21 5.29 31.95 -39.15
N SER A 22 4.67 32.96 -39.76
CA SER A 22 3.59 32.80 -40.73
C SER A 22 4.16 32.35 -42.09
N VAL A 23 3.62 31.30 -42.69
CA VAL A 23 3.78 31.00 -44.10
C VAL A 23 2.40 30.75 -44.71
N SER A 24 2.23 31.40 -45.86
CA SER A 24 0.98 31.59 -46.57
C SER A 24 0.54 30.35 -47.41
N ALA A 25 -0.71 30.37 -47.74
CA ALA A 25 -1.53 29.37 -48.43
C ALA A 25 -1.02 28.88 -49.82
N ALA A 26 -1.38 27.65 -50.10
CA ALA A 26 -1.68 27.22 -51.49
C ALA A 26 -2.80 26.18 -51.48
N ASP A 27 -3.72 26.34 -52.45
CA ASP A 27 -5.00 25.67 -52.68
C ASP A 27 -4.96 24.18 -52.99
N ALA A 28 -6.06 23.50 -52.48
CA ALA A 28 -6.96 22.52 -53.13
C ALA A 28 -6.51 21.08 -53.36
N PRO A 29 -7.39 20.08 -53.56
CA PRO A 29 -8.88 20.07 -53.58
C PRO A 29 -9.52 19.04 -52.64
N ALA A 30 -10.85 19.17 -52.52
CA ALA A 30 -11.71 18.32 -51.73
C ALA A 30 -11.70 16.84 -52.11
N ALA A 31 -11.50 15.96 -51.14
CA ALA A 31 -11.83 14.55 -51.24
C ALA A 31 -12.77 14.16 -50.14
N SER A 32 -13.88 13.60 -50.60
CA SER A 32 -15.06 13.06 -49.93
C SER A 32 -14.77 12.39 -48.59
N GLY A 33 -15.45 12.90 -47.55
CA GLY A 33 -15.34 12.34 -46.19
C GLY A 33 -16.02 11.00 -46.02
N HIS A 34 -15.26 10.05 -45.47
CA HIS A 34 -15.83 8.97 -44.71
C HIS A 34 -15.65 9.36 -43.25
N GLN A 35 -16.73 9.80 -42.60
CA GLN A 35 -16.79 9.91 -41.14
C GLN A 35 -16.75 8.49 -40.58
N MET A 36 -15.57 8.07 -40.16
CA MET A 36 -15.45 6.94 -39.23
C MET A 36 -15.87 7.44 -37.85
N HIS A 37 -17.07 7.08 -37.44
CA HIS A 37 -17.47 7.14 -36.05
C HIS A 37 -16.57 6.21 -35.26
N HIS A 38 -15.49 6.73 -34.68
CA HIS A 38 -14.83 6.07 -33.57
C HIS A 38 -15.80 6.09 -32.40
N ALA A 39 -16.55 4.99 -32.25
CA ALA A 39 -17.17 4.66 -30.99
C ALA A 39 -16.05 4.57 -29.98
N ALA A 40 -15.95 5.53 -29.08
CA ALA A 40 -15.13 5.45 -27.90
C ALA A 40 -15.66 4.24 -27.10
N THR A 41 -14.95 3.11 -27.18
CA THR A 41 -15.13 2.00 -26.25
C THR A 41 -14.86 2.57 -24.87
N LYS A 42 -15.93 2.75 -24.07
CA LYS A 42 -15.79 2.89 -22.63
C LYS A 42 -14.94 1.71 -22.17
N ALA A 43 -13.74 1.99 -21.68
CA ALA A 43 -12.99 1.00 -20.91
C ALA A 43 -13.94 0.58 -19.78
N ASP A 44 -14.26 -0.71 -19.73
CA ASP A 44 -15.02 -1.32 -18.64
C ASP A 44 -14.18 -1.19 -17.37
N SER A 45 -14.35 -0.08 -16.66
CA SER A 45 -13.82 0.05 -15.30
C SER A 45 -14.60 -0.95 -14.45
N LYS A 46 -13.88 -1.93 -13.87
CA LYS A 46 -14.45 -2.84 -12.88
C LYS A 46 -15.26 -2.01 -11.86
N PRO A 47 -16.49 -2.38 -11.53
CA PRO A 47 -17.28 -1.67 -10.52
C PRO A 47 -16.48 -1.57 -9.21
N ALA A 48 -16.61 -0.44 -8.50
CA ALA A 48 -16.03 -0.30 -7.17
C ALA A 48 -16.59 -1.39 -6.25
N ALA A 49 -15.72 -1.98 -5.40
CA ALA A 49 -16.13 -3.01 -4.46
C ALA A 49 -17.16 -2.46 -3.46
N THR A 50 -18.16 -3.26 -3.13
CA THR A 50 -19.15 -2.92 -2.10
C THR A 50 -18.54 -2.97 -0.69
N ASP A 51 -19.20 -2.36 0.29
CA ASP A 51 -18.75 -2.39 1.68
C ASP A 51 -18.70 -3.83 2.24
N GLU A 52 -19.64 -4.68 1.85
CA GLU A 52 -19.67 -6.10 2.20
C GLU A 52 -18.47 -6.85 1.62
N GLU A 53 -18.10 -6.60 0.37
CA GLU A 53 -16.93 -7.19 -0.27
C GLU A 53 -15.63 -6.73 0.39
N LEU A 54 -15.52 -5.44 0.73
CA LEU A 54 -14.37 -4.89 1.45
C LEU A 54 -14.24 -5.50 2.86
N ILE A 55 -15.35 -5.64 3.60
CA ILE A 55 -15.37 -6.29 4.92
C ILE A 55 -14.93 -7.76 4.79
N ALA A 56 -15.47 -8.49 3.82
CA ALA A 56 -15.13 -9.89 3.59
C ALA A 56 -13.64 -10.06 3.19
N SER A 57 -13.09 -9.15 2.43
CA SER A 57 -11.67 -9.10 2.08
C SER A 57 -10.81 -8.86 3.32
N ALA A 58 -11.10 -7.82 4.10
CA ALA A 58 -10.35 -7.46 5.31
C ALA A 58 -10.31 -8.59 6.34
N MET A 59 -11.42 -9.33 6.50
CA MET A 59 -11.50 -10.45 7.44
C MET A 59 -10.59 -11.63 7.08
N LYS A 60 -10.15 -11.75 5.83
CA LYS A 60 -9.20 -12.80 5.39
C LYS A 60 -7.78 -12.56 5.90
N ALA A 61 -7.47 -11.35 6.35
CA ALA A 61 -6.15 -10.98 6.81
C ALA A 61 -5.70 -11.72 8.08
N ALA A 62 -6.64 -12.16 8.93
CA ALA A 62 -6.37 -12.69 10.27
C ALA A 62 -7.17 -13.97 10.57
N PRO A 63 -6.85 -14.69 11.67
CA PRO A 63 -7.68 -15.80 12.14
C PRO A 63 -9.15 -15.36 12.29
N LYS A 64 -10.08 -16.25 11.96
CA LYS A 64 -11.52 -15.98 11.93
C LYS A 64 -12.02 -15.21 13.15
N LYS A 65 -11.67 -15.64 14.38
CA LYS A 65 -12.06 -14.98 15.62
C LYS A 65 -11.54 -13.54 15.77
N VAL A 66 -10.39 -13.25 15.16
CA VAL A 66 -9.84 -11.89 15.13
C VAL A 66 -10.60 -11.05 14.11
N GLY A 67 -10.69 -11.49 12.86
CA GLY A 67 -11.34 -10.76 11.79
C GLY A 67 -12.83 -10.47 12.04
N GLU A 68 -13.56 -11.43 12.62
CA GLU A 68 -15.00 -11.27 12.94
C GLU A 68 -15.28 -10.17 13.96
N ASN A 69 -14.36 -9.90 14.88
CA ASN A 69 -14.52 -8.95 15.98
C ASN A 69 -13.67 -7.68 15.82
N ALA A 70 -12.90 -7.56 14.73
CA ALA A 70 -12.06 -6.40 14.46
C ALA A 70 -12.87 -5.22 13.93
N THR A 71 -12.35 -4.01 14.18
CA THR A 71 -12.77 -2.81 13.45
C THR A 71 -12.31 -2.96 12.01
N ILE A 72 -13.21 -2.75 11.04
CA ILE A 72 -12.86 -2.76 9.61
C ILE A 72 -12.83 -1.34 9.09
N VAL A 73 -11.71 -0.99 8.47
CA VAL A 73 -11.51 0.31 7.82
C VAL A 73 -11.16 0.10 6.34
N ALA A 74 -11.50 1.07 5.50
CA ALA A 74 -11.11 1.06 4.08
C ALA A 74 -10.77 2.49 3.62
N PRO A 75 -10.01 2.65 2.53
CA PRO A 75 -9.83 3.94 1.91
C PRO A 75 -11.17 4.57 1.53
N GLY A 76 -11.32 5.82 1.86
CA GLY A 76 -12.45 6.66 1.46
C GLY A 76 -12.00 7.79 0.55
N ASP A 77 -12.86 8.78 0.36
CA ASP A 77 -12.56 9.93 -0.48
C ASP A 77 -11.30 10.69 -0.01
N LYS A 78 -10.49 11.13 -0.96
CA LYS A 78 -9.29 11.95 -0.72
C LYS A 78 -8.24 11.30 0.19
N GLY A 79 -8.17 9.96 0.22
CA GLY A 79 -7.18 9.24 1.01
C GLY A 79 -7.47 9.15 2.51
N ALA A 80 -8.62 9.63 2.97
CA ALA A 80 -9.04 9.41 4.35
C ALA A 80 -9.52 7.96 4.54
N MET A 81 -9.22 7.36 5.71
CA MET A 81 -9.78 6.05 6.05
C MET A 81 -11.20 6.23 6.60
N ARG A 82 -12.13 5.38 6.13
CA ARG A 82 -13.50 5.31 6.65
C ARG A 82 -13.72 3.99 7.39
N THR A 83 -14.52 4.00 8.43
CA THR A 83 -14.89 2.80 9.17
C THR A 83 -16.11 2.15 8.53
N LEU A 84 -15.93 0.89 8.10
CA LEU A 84 -17.01 0.06 7.55
C LEU A 84 -17.77 -0.68 8.64
N ARG A 85 -17.05 -1.11 9.69
CA ARG A 85 -17.61 -1.84 10.82
C ARG A 85 -16.79 -1.54 12.06
N SER A 86 -17.46 -1.23 13.19
CA SER A 86 -16.82 -1.14 14.50
C SER A 86 -16.58 -2.53 15.07
N GLY A 87 -15.43 -2.73 15.73
CA GLY A 87 -15.04 -3.97 16.39
C GLY A 87 -14.87 -3.81 17.89
N THR A 88 -14.63 -4.94 18.58
CA THR A 88 -14.57 -4.98 20.07
C THR A 88 -13.29 -5.62 20.60
N ASN A 89 -12.42 -6.18 19.75
CA ASN A 89 -11.26 -6.97 20.19
C ASN A 89 -9.92 -6.20 20.12
N GLY A 90 -9.95 -4.90 19.84
CA GLY A 90 -8.75 -4.05 19.77
C GLY A 90 -7.93 -4.19 18.48
N PHE A 91 -8.34 -5.06 17.54
CA PHE A 91 -7.74 -5.14 16.21
C PHE A 91 -8.46 -4.23 15.22
N THR A 92 -7.69 -3.71 14.27
CA THR A 92 -8.19 -3.03 13.07
C THR A 92 -7.74 -3.81 11.84
N CYS A 93 -8.64 -4.02 10.88
CA CYS A 93 -8.31 -4.68 9.62
C CYS A 93 -8.68 -3.80 8.43
N MET A 94 -7.91 -3.91 7.34
CA MET A 94 -8.19 -3.27 6.07
C MET A 94 -8.25 -4.31 4.94
N PRO A 95 -9.05 -4.06 3.90
CA PRO A 95 -9.14 -4.96 2.76
C PRO A 95 -7.87 -4.94 1.91
N ASP A 96 -7.81 -5.88 1.00
CA ASP A 96 -6.89 -5.94 -0.11
C ASP A 96 -6.86 -4.63 -0.92
N ASN A 97 -5.67 -4.21 -1.31
CA ASN A 97 -5.49 -3.12 -2.26
C ASN A 97 -5.43 -3.69 -3.69
N PRO A 98 -6.43 -3.43 -4.54
CA PRO A 98 -6.46 -3.99 -5.89
C PRO A 98 -5.36 -3.43 -6.82
N GLU A 99 -4.60 -2.43 -6.40
CA GLU A 99 -3.49 -1.85 -7.17
C GLU A 99 -2.16 -2.58 -6.92
N THR A 100 -2.09 -3.47 -5.91
CA THR A 100 -0.89 -4.26 -5.60
C THR A 100 -0.89 -5.62 -6.30
N PRO A 101 0.29 -6.22 -6.57
CA PRO A 101 0.38 -7.46 -7.36
C PRO A 101 -0.19 -8.71 -6.71
N GLY A 102 -0.45 -8.70 -5.40
CA GLY A 102 -0.94 -9.86 -4.66
C GLY A 102 -1.95 -9.49 -3.61
N PRO A 103 -2.71 -10.45 -3.04
CA PRO A 103 -3.66 -10.15 -1.99
C PRO A 103 -2.91 -9.70 -0.73
N ASP A 104 -3.17 -8.49 -0.27
CA ASP A 104 -2.50 -7.88 0.88
C ASP A 104 -3.43 -7.30 1.96
N PRO A 105 -4.61 -7.90 2.23
CA PRO A 105 -5.42 -7.46 3.35
C PRO A 105 -4.63 -7.63 4.64
N MET A 106 -4.77 -6.69 5.56
CA MET A 106 -3.96 -6.61 6.76
C MET A 106 -4.82 -6.36 8.00
N CYS A 107 -4.49 -7.02 9.12
CA CYS A 107 -5.02 -6.73 10.45
C CYS A 107 -3.89 -6.39 11.40
N TRP A 108 -4.10 -5.43 12.30
CA TRP A 108 -3.10 -5.01 13.27
C TRP A 108 -3.73 -4.68 14.62
N ASP A 109 -2.96 -4.87 15.69
CA ASP A 109 -3.34 -4.43 17.02
C ASP A 109 -3.05 -2.94 17.25
N LYS A 110 -3.39 -2.43 18.43
CA LYS A 110 -3.21 -1.01 18.78
C LYS A 110 -1.74 -0.55 18.67
N ASN A 111 -0.79 -1.36 19.11
CA ASN A 111 0.63 -1.00 19.11
C ASN A 111 1.19 -0.98 17.68
N ALA A 112 0.83 -1.97 16.87
CA ALA A 112 1.19 -1.99 15.45
C ALA A 112 0.57 -0.79 14.71
N GLY A 113 -0.63 -0.34 15.10
CA GLY A 113 -1.23 0.89 14.59
C GLY A 113 -0.37 2.13 14.85
N LEU A 114 0.28 2.25 16.01
CA LEU A 114 1.23 3.33 16.29
C LEU A 114 2.48 3.25 15.42
N TRP A 115 2.96 2.04 15.15
CA TRP A 115 4.08 1.81 14.25
C TRP A 115 3.71 2.17 12.80
N ILE A 116 2.53 1.78 12.32
CA ILE A 116 2.01 2.14 10.98
C ILE A 116 1.89 3.67 10.86
N ASP A 117 1.32 4.36 11.85
CA ASP A 117 1.21 5.82 11.85
C ASP A 117 2.59 6.49 11.74
N ALA A 118 3.57 6.00 12.50
CA ALA A 118 4.93 6.50 12.44
C ALA A 118 5.56 6.27 11.06
N TYR A 119 5.41 5.06 10.48
CA TYR A 119 5.89 4.73 9.15
C TYR A 119 5.29 5.64 8.07
N LEU A 120 3.96 5.79 8.05
CA LEU A 120 3.27 6.63 7.06
C LEU A 120 3.62 8.11 7.17
N ASN A 121 3.99 8.58 8.35
CA ASN A 121 4.37 9.97 8.59
C ASN A 121 5.90 10.20 8.61
N HIS A 122 6.71 9.22 8.20
CA HIS A 122 8.18 9.27 8.19
C HIS A 122 8.78 9.61 9.57
N LYS A 123 8.16 9.13 10.66
CA LYS A 123 8.59 9.32 12.04
C LYS A 123 9.14 8.02 12.61
N THR A 124 10.03 8.14 13.60
CA THR A 124 10.46 6.97 14.37
C THR A 124 9.30 6.40 15.17
N PRO A 125 9.02 5.07 15.09
CA PRO A 125 8.02 4.44 15.93
C PRO A 125 8.31 4.61 17.42
N PRO A 126 7.28 4.64 18.28
CA PRO A 126 7.47 4.73 19.73
C PRO A 126 8.28 3.54 20.26
N ALA A 127 9.29 3.80 21.09
CA ALA A 127 10.11 2.75 21.68
C ALA A 127 9.28 1.85 22.63
N GLY A 128 9.60 0.54 22.66
CA GLY A 128 8.99 -0.42 23.58
C GLY A 128 7.51 -0.74 23.33
N THR A 129 6.97 -0.35 22.18
CA THR A 129 5.59 -0.66 21.80
C THR A 129 5.55 -1.80 20.78
N VAL A 130 5.72 -3.03 21.27
CA VAL A 130 5.66 -4.22 20.40
C VAL A 130 4.22 -4.44 19.95
N GLY A 131 4.02 -4.56 18.64
CA GLY A 131 2.73 -4.80 18.00
C GLY A 131 2.74 -6.03 17.10
N LEU A 132 1.54 -6.57 16.87
CA LEU A 132 1.29 -7.73 16.05
C LEU A 132 0.44 -7.35 14.84
N MET A 133 0.85 -7.86 13.66
CA MET A 133 0.09 -7.70 12.42
C MET A 133 -0.09 -9.06 11.74
N TYR A 134 -1.23 -9.24 11.08
CA TYR A 134 -1.57 -10.42 10.28
C TYR A 134 -1.75 -10.05 8.82
N MET A 135 -1.18 -10.85 7.92
CA MET A 135 -1.44 -10.85 6.47
C MET A 135 -1.61 -12.30 6.00
N LEU A 136 -2.67 -13.00 6.47
CA LEU A 136 -2.84 -14.44 6.27
C LEU A 136 -3.41 -14.81 4.89
N ALA A 137 -3.94 -13.85 4.14
CA ALA A 137 -4.43 -14.09 2.77
C ALA A 137 -3.31 -14.01 1.72
N GLY A 138 -2.14 -13.49 2.09
CA GLY A 138 -1.02 -13.29 1.19
C GLY A 138 -0.15 -12.15 1.66
N GLY A 139 0.60 -11.61 0.73
CA GLY A 139 1.42 -10.43 0.90
C GLY A 139 1.77 -9.84 -0.45
N THR A 140 2.13 -8.58 -0.48
CA THR A 140 2.57 -7.95 -1.72
C THR A 140 4.07 -8.05 -1.89
N ASP A 141 4.54 -7.89 -3.12
CA ASP A 141 5.95 -7.76 -3.43
C ASP A 141 6.46 -6.40 -2.92
N ALA A 142 7.63 -6.38 -2.27
CA ALA A 142 8.19 -5.17 -1.69
C ALA A 142 9.72 -5.20 -1.66
N SER A 143 10.33 -4.01 -1.50
CA SER A 143 11.77 -3.94 -1.18
C SER A 143 12.00 -4.45 0.23
N ASN A 144 13.01 -5.33 0.40
CA ASN A 144 13.44 -5.79 1.71
C ASN A 144 14.37 -4.79 2.44
N THR A 145 14.92 -3.83 1.72
CA THR A 145 15.94 -2.90 2.27
C THR A 145 15.50 -1.44 2.28
N ASP A 146 14.54 -1.05 1.45
CA ASP A 146 14.03 0.33 1.38
C ASP A 146 12.52 0.36 1.66
N PRO A 147 12.11 0.86 2.84
CA PRO A 147 10.70 0.94 3.23
C PRO A 147 9.81 1.76 2.27
N TYR A 148 10.41 2.66 1.50
CA TYR A 148 9.67 3.61 0.66
C TYR A 148 9.82 3.36 -0.85
N ALA A 149 10.51 2.28 -1.24
CA ALA A 149 10.61 1.88 -2.64
C ALA A 149 9.24 1.51 -3.21
N LYS A 150 8.90 2.08 -4.35
CA LYS A 150 7.61 1.87 -5.02
C LYS A 150 7.68 0.89 -6.19
N LYS A 151 8.88 0.46 -6.58
CA LYS A 151 9.10 -0.46 -7.71
C LYS A 151 10.46 -1.16 -7.57
N PRO A 152 10.63 -2.32 -8.22
CA PRO A 152 11.92 -3.01 -8.24
C PRO A 152 13.02 -2.16 -8.86
N SER A 153 14.24 -2.32 -8.30
CA SER A 153 15.50 -1.83 -8.87
C SER A 153 16.61 -2.83 -8.54
N SER A 154 17.78 -2.69 -9.16
CA SER A 154 18.94 -3.53 -8.88
C SER A 154 19.53 -3.34 -7.46
N GLN A 155 19.05 -2.37 -6.70
CA GLN A 155 19.64 -1.96 -5.42
C GLN A 155 18.70 -2.12 -4.23
N ASN A 156 17.41 -2.38 -4.44
CA ASN A 156 16.42 -2.37 -3.36
C ASN A 156 15.91 -3.76 -2.96
N HIS A 157 16.58 -4.83 -3.44
CA HIS A 157 16.32 -6.20 -3.01
C HIS A 157 14.82 -6.52 -2.95
N TRP A 158 14.18 -6.51 -4.11
CA TRP A 158 12.74 -6.70 -4.24
C TRP A 158 12.39 -8.17 -4.02
N ILE A 159 11.56 -8.44 -3.02
CA ILE A 159 11.18 -9.80 -2.63
C ILE A 159 9.68 -10.00 -2.79
N LYS A 160 9.28 -11.26 -2.95
CA LYS A 160 7.90 -11.70 -2.94
C LYS A 160 7.57 -12.28 -1.59
N THR A 161 6.53 -11.74 -0.94
CA THR A 161 6.05 -12.24 0.35
C THR A 161 4.77 -13.05 0.15
N GLY A 162 4.64 -14.14 0.92
CA GLY A 162 3.41 -14.94 1.02
C GLY A 162 2.61 -14.59 2.28
N PRO A 163 1.67 -15.46 2.69
CA PRO A 163 1.00 -15.34 3.97
C PRO A 163 1.99 -15.28 5.14
N HIS A 164 1.82 -14.30 6.04
CA HIS A 164 2.75 -14.09 7.15
C HIS A 164 2.13 -13.34 8.32
N ILE A 165 2.87 -13.35 9.43
CA ILE A 165 2.66 -12.48 10.59
C ILE A 165 3.86 -11.54 10.70
N MET A 166 3.63 -10.31 11.16
CA MET A 166 4.69 -9.35 11.47
C MET A 166 4.72 -9.03 12.96
N ILE A 167 5.92 -8.93 13.54
CA ILE A 167 6.17 -8.36 14.87
C ILE A 167 6.93 -7.06 14.66
N VAL A 168 6.32 -5.95 15.03
CA VAL A 168 6.83 -4.59 14.83
C VAL A 168 7.14 -3.92 16.17
N GLY A 169 8.03 -2.92 16.18
CA GLY A 169 8.32 -2.09 17.36
C GLY A 169 9.06 -2.80 18.50
N ALA A 170 9.62 -4.00 18.26
CA ALA A 170 10.48 -4.68 19.23
C ALA A 170 11.86 -4.01 19.28
N ASP A 171 12.60 -4.30 20.35
CA ASP A 171 13.99 -3.83 20.52
C ASP A 171 14.94 -4.44 19.50
N ALA A 172 16.07 -3.78 19.24
CA ALA A 172 17.09 -4.27 18.32
C ALA A 172 17.59 -5.67 18.68
N THR A 173 17.76 -5.96 19.97
CA THR A 173 18.21 -7.27 20.50
C THR A 173 17.26 -8.41 20.15
N PHE A 174 15.95 -8.15 20.06
CA PHE A 174 14.97 -9.13 19.58
C PHE A 174 15.24 -9.49 18.12
N TYR A 175 15.46 -8.48 17.27
CA TYR A 175 15.70 -8.68 15.84
C TYR A 175 17.08 -9.28 15.55
N ASP A 176 18.07 -9.17 16.46
CA ASP A 176 19.41 -9.74 16.30
C ASP A 176 19.40 -11.28 16.30
N THR A 177 18.33 -11.90 16.77
CA THR A 177 18.15 -13.37 16.77
C THR A 177 17.68 -13.94 15.43
N TYR A 178 17.34 -13.08 14.45
CA TYR A 178 16.82 -13.49 13.14
C TYR A 178 17.72 -13.03 11.99
N PRO A 179 17.70 -13.75 10.84
CA PRO A 179 18.44 -13.35 9.65
C PRO A 179 18.08 -11.95 9.18
N LYS A 180 19.11 -11.17 8.81
CA LYS A 180 19.00 -9.79 8.29
C LYS A 180 19.56 -9.67 6.87
N SER A 181 19.53 -10.76 6.10
CA SER A 181 20.00 -10.74 4.72
C SER A 181 19.17 -9.75 3.88
N ALA A 182 19.82 -9.05 2.96
CA ALA A 182 19.13 -8.20 1.99
C ALA A 182 18.23 -9.04 1.06
N ASP A 183 18.66 -10.27 0.74
CA ASP A 183 17.90 -11.27 -0.02
C ASP A 183 17.60 -12.48 0.90
N PRO A 184 16.52 -12.43 1.69
CA PRO A 184 16.19 -13.48 2.64
C PRO A 184 15.51 -14.68 1.96
N ASP A 185 15.59 -15.85 2.60
CA ASP A 185 14.63 -16.92 2.32
C ASP A 185 13.27 -16.55 2.90
N THR A 186 12.34 -16.13 2.04
CA THR A 186 10.99 -15.69 2.45
C THR A 186 10.08 -16.83 2.94
N LYS A 187 10.59 -18.07 3.02
CA LYS A 187 9.89 -19.23 3.61
C LYS A 187 10.26 -19.46 5.08
N THR A 188 11.25 -18.75 5.61
CA THR A 188 11.69 -18.83 7.01
C THR A 188 11.61 -17.46 7.66
N PRO A 189 11.56 -17.33 9.00
CA PRO A 189 11.54 -16.02 9.66
C PRO A 189 12.77 -15.17 9.33
N TYR A 190 12.57 -13.89 9.01
CA TYR A 190 13.64 -12.93 8.69
C TYR A 190 13.25 -11.51 9.11
N VAL A 191 14.23 -10.63 9.22
CA VAL A 191 14.01 -9.20 9.49
C VAL A 191 13.93 -8.43 8.19
N MET A 192 12.77 -7.84 7.94
CA MET A 192 12.56 -6.91 6.84
C MET A 192 12.94 -5.48 7.27
N TRP A 193 13.48 -4.69 6.34
CA TRP A 193 13.96 -3.32 6.54
C TRP A 193 15.02 -3.19 7.65
N ALA A 194 15.88 -4.21 7.77
CA ALA A 194 16.92 -4.27 8.77
C ALA A 194 17.78 -2.99 8.78
N GLY A 195 18.10 -2.48 9.98
CA GLY A 195 18.88 -1.26 10.15
C GLY A 195 18.10 0.04 9.94
N THR A 196 16.82 -0.01 9.63
CA THR A 196 15.94 1.17 9.58
C THR A 196 15.11 1.30 10.87
N PRO A 197 14.52 2.47 11.17
CA PRO A 197 13.57 2.60 12.27
C PRO A 197 12.33 1.71 12.14
N TYR A 198 12.06 1.18 10.96
CA TYR A 198 10.89 0.37 10.63
C TYR A 198 11.21 -1.12 10.51
N GLN A 199 12.39 -1.55 10.96
CA GLN A 199 12.71 -2.98 10.95
C GLN A 199 11.67 -3.79 11.72
N HIS A 200 11.31 -4.94 11.18
CA HIS A 200 10.33 -5.83 11.78
C HIS A 200 10.57 -7.29 11.42
N LEU A 201 10.09 -8.18 12.25
CA LEU A 201 10.16 -9.62 11.99
C LEU A 201 9.02 -10.01 11.04
N MET A 202 9.37 -10.68 9.96
CA MET A 202 8.48 -11.42 9.08
C MET A 202 8.49 -12.89 9.52
N ALA A 203 7.31 -13.43 9.85
CA ALA A 203 7.12 -14.85 10.20
C ALA A 203 6.18 -15.49 9.16
N PRO A 204 6.72 -16.12 8.09
CA PRO A 204 5.93 -16.76 7.04
C PRO A 204 5.08 -17.90 7.62
N ILE A 205 3.89 -18.11 7.03
CA ILE A 205 2.94 -19.16 7.38
C ILE A 205 2.69 -20.02 6.13
N HIS A 206 2.79 -21.34 6.28
CA HIS A 206 2.61 -22.34 5.22
C HIS A 206 1.47 -23.29 5.54
#